data_7c96c8700a13aef33fb9bfd79e35bc4c
#
_entry.id   7c96c8700a13aef33fb9bfd79e35bc4c
#
_cell.length_a   1.000
_cell.length_b   1.000
_cell.length_c   1.000
_cell.angle_alpha   90.00
_cell.angle_beta   90.00
_cell.angle_gamma   90.00
#
_symmetry.space_group_name_H-M   'P 1'
#
loop_
_entity.id
_entity.type
_entity.pdbx_description
1 polymer ?
#
loop_
_entity_poly.entity_id
_entity_poly.type
_entity_poly.pdbx_seq_one_letter_code
_entity_poly.pdbx_strand_id
1 'polypeptide(L)'
;MRLHVVFLPVVAMLATAGCQTGKTDAEKAKAQGPSTQSERLIKLADDIDARGESDTAMALYQRAAAMPDAKPSALVKAGEAYMRAGYPTEAAKAYQAALAKAPDDGQAMLGLGSAMMETGDIDAGMRALAQAAPLVNTSSAYNRLGVAQTFAGQTSEAQATFTKALKLAPGDLDIETNMSLAAALEGNAATALPLAQKISAASNAQLHHKRNAVVVFGLLGQADQVKASPPIGLTTKEVDTLLARARSIRAKGSTQAKAKALGSILG
;
A
#
# COMPACT_ATOMS: atom_id res chain seq x y z
N MET A 1 -33.45 -74.83 7.75
CA MET A 1 -33.97 -73.59 7.23
C MET A 1 -34.71 -72.87 8.32
N ARG A 2 -34.08 -71.93 9.01
CA ARG A 2 -34.73 -71.07 10.01
C ARG A 2 -34.34 -69.62 9.78
N LEU A 3 -35.32 -68.86 9.39
CA LEU A 3 -35.23 -67.41 9.13
C LEU A 3 -35.14 -66.70 10.48
N HIS A 4 -34.11 -65.92 10.72
CA HIS A 4 -34.01 -65.03 11.87
C HIS A 4 -34.23 -63.60 11.38
N VAL A 5 -35.36 -63.06 11.76
CA VAL A 5 -35.72 -61.65 11.59
C VAL A 5 -35.08 -60.88 12.74
N VAL A 6 -34.13 -59.97 12.42
CA VAL A 6 -33.55 -59.06 13.38
C VAL A 6 -34.29 -57.72 13.28
N PHE A 7 -34.97 -57.37 14.37
CA PHE A 7 -35.54 -56.06 14.58
C PHE A 7 -34.46 -55.06 14.97
N LEU A 8 -34.25 -54.01 14.15
CA LEU A 8 -33.44 -52.84 14.53
C LEU A 8 -34.40 -51.80 15.14
N PRO A 9 -34.04 -51.21 16.32
CA PRO A 9 -34.78 -50.06 16.83
C PRO A 9 -34.39 -48.79 16.07
N VAL A 10 -35.38 -48.08 15.55
CA VAL A 10 -35.24 -46.73 15.00
C VAL A 10 -35.04 -45.76 16.15
N VAL A 11 -33.80 -45.27 16.32
CA VAL A 11 -33.50 -44.14 17.20
C VAL A 11 -33.88 -42.85 16.48
N ALA A 12 -34.96 -42.22 16.90
CA ALA A 12 -35.34 -40.89 16.44
C ALA A 12 -34.35 -39.87 17.04
N MET A 13 -33.40 -39.36 16.21
CA MET A 13 -32.61 -38.18 16.55
C MET A 13 -33.50 -36.94 16.41
N LEU A 14 -33.88 -36.36 17.53
CA LEU A 14 -34.41 -35.00 17.60
C LEU A 14 -33.25 -34.02 17.22
N ALA A 15 -33.30 -33.53 16.00
CA ALA A 15 -32.47 -32.40 15.57
C ALA A 15 -32.98 -31.13 16.25
N THR A 16 -32.31 -30.68 17.31
CA THR A 16 -32.50 -29.34 17.84
C THR A 16 -31.93 -28.35 16.81
N ALA A 17 -32.80 -27.78 16.00
CA ALA A 17 -32.48 -26.63 15.17
C ALA A 17 -32.15 -25.46 16.11
N GLY A 18 -30.85 -25.23 16.34
CA GLY A 18 -30.39 -24.02 16.97
C GLY A 18 -30.73 -22.85 16.06
N CYS A 19 -31.74 -22.06 16.45
CA CYS A 19 -32.00 -20.75 15.88
C CYS A 19 -30.75 -19.89 16.14
N GLN A 20 -29.86 -19.81 15.16
CA GLN A 20 -28.94 -18.68 15.07
C GLN A 20 -29.81 -17.46 14.78
N THR A 21 -30.10 -16.69 15.82
CA THR A 21 -30.68 -15.35 15.68
C THR A 21 -29.66 -14.44 15.03
N GLY A 22 -29.56 -14.51 13.69
CA GLY A 22 -28.92 -13.45 12.93
C GLY A 22 -29.64 -12.15 13.31
N LYS A 23 -28.89 -11.17 13.84
CA LYS A 23 -29.44 -9.84 14.09
C LYS A 23 -30.14 -9.38 12.84
N THR A 24 -31.43 -9.06 12.93
CA THR A 24 -32.21 -8.59 11.80
C THR A 24 -31.63 -7.26 11.28
N ASP A 25 -31.83 -6.94 10.01
CA ASP A 25 -31.38 -5.68 9.42
C ASP A 25 -31.93 -4.45 10.16
N ALA A 26 -33.10 -4.60 10.80
CA ALA A 26 -33.65 -3.59 11.70
C ALA A 26 -32.89 -3.44 13.02
N GLU A 27 -32.29 -4.51 13.57
CA GLU A 27 -31.37 -4.42 14.74
C GLU A 27 -30.02 -3.85 14.38
N LYS A 28 -29.51 -4.17 13.17
CA LYS A 28 -28.30 -3.51 12.63
C LYS A 28 -28.52 -2.02 12.36
N ALA A 29 -29.70 -1.63 11.87
CA ALA A 29 -30.09 -0.24 11.66
C ALA A 29 -30.29 0.54 12.98
N LYS A 30 -30.73 -0.13 14.05
CA LYS A 30 -30.88 0.47 15.40
C LYS A 30 -29.54 0.62 16.14
N ALA A 31 -28.54 -0.21 15.82
CA ALA A 31 -27.18 -0.09 16.38
C ALA A 31 -26.36 1.06 15.75
N GLN A 32 -26.75 1.52 14.56
CA GLN A 32 -26.22 2.74 13.94
C GLN A 32 -27.24 3.86 14.22
N GLY A 33 -26.92 4.78 15.12
CA GLY A 33 -27.69 6.01 15.33
C GLY A 33 -27.92 6.75 14.00
N PRO A 34 -28.84 7.74 13.94
CA PRO A 34 -29.15 8.44 12.70
C PRO A 34 -27.83 8.97 12.05
N SER A 35 -27.61 8.65 10.78
CA SER A 35 -26.41 9.10 10.05
C SER A 35 -26.30 10.63 10.10
N THR A 36 -25.14 11.14 10.48
CA THR A 36 -24.89 12.59 10.51
C THR A 36 -24.95 13.18 9.11
N GLN A 37 -25.04 14.52 9.00
CA GLN A 37 -25.04 15.17 7.69
C GLN A 37 -23.68 14.93 6.99
N SER A 38 -22.59 14.95 7.74
CA SER A 38 -21.25 14.62 7.24
C SER A 38 -21.20 13.19 6.68
N GLU A 39 -21.73 12.20 7.38
CA GLU A 39 -21.75 10.80 6.91
C GLU A 39 -22.58 10.60 5.63
N ARG A 40 -23.70 11.31 5.49
CA ARG A 40 -24.48 11.27 4.25
C ARG A 40 -23.74 11.86 3.06
N LEU A 41 -22.99 12.96 3.27
CA LEU A 41 -22.12 13.55 2.23
C LEU A 41 -20.98 12.60 1.85
N ILE A 42 -20.35 11.93 2.82
CA ILE A 42 -19.32 10.92 2.54
C ILE A 42 -19.88 9.80 1.65
N LYS A 43 -21.05 9.24 2.02
CA LYS A 43 -21.66 8.17 1.23
C LYS A 43 -21.96 8.64 -0.21
N LEU A 44 -22.49 9.85 -0.37
CA LEU A 44 -22.75 10.41 -1.69
C LEU A 44 -21.43 10.62 -2.47
N ALA A 45 -20.38 11.08 -1.81
CA ALA A 45 -19.06 11.24 -2.42
C ALA A 45 -18.47 9.89 -2.86
N ASP A 46 -18.56 8.83 -2.02
CA ASP A 46 -18.11 7.48 -2.38
C ASP A 46 -18.87 6.97 -3.63
N ASP A 47 -20.20 7.17 -3.71
CA ASP A 47 -21.01 6.76 -4.85
C ASP A 47 -20.66 7.52 -6.15
N ILE A 48 -20.29 8.79 -6.07
CA ILE A 48 -19.89 9.64 -7.19
C ILE A 48 -18.46 9.29 -7.64
N ASP A 49 -17.53 9.09 -6.70
CA ASP A 49 -16.16 8.66 -6.99
C ASP A 49 -16.12 7.30 -7.70
N ALA A 50 -16.98 6.38 -7.30
CA ALA A 50 -17.13 5.06 -7.95
C ALA A 50 -17.60 5.17 -9.42
N ARG A 51 -18.22 6.29 -9.83
CA ARG A 51 -18.59 6.59 -11.22
C ARG A 51 -17.49 7.28 -12.01
N GLY A 52 -16.34 7.56 -11.37
CA GLY A 52 -15.20 8.28 -11.99
C GLY A 52 -15.31 9.80 -11.97
N GLU A 53 -16.29 10.37 -11.24
CA GLU A 53 -16.48 11.82 -11.11
C GLU A 53 -15.67 12.35 -9.90
N SER A 54 -14.36 12.12 -9.90
CA SER A 54 -13.48 12.34 -8.75
C SER A 54 -13.42 13.79 -8.26
N ASP A 55 -13.52 14.79 -9.15
CA ASP A 55 -13.53 16.20 -8.75
C ASP A 55 -14.80 16.57 -7.97
N THR A 56 -15.96 16.07 -8.42
CA THR A 56 -17.25 16.26 -7.72
C THR A 56 -17.24 15.55 -6.37
N ALA A 57 -16.71 14.32 -6.32
CA ALA A 57 -16.56 13.56 -5.08
C ALA A 57 -15.63 14.28 -4.10
N MET A 58 -14.50 14.82 -4.56
CA MET A 58 -13.57 15.59 -3.74
C MET A 58 -14.25 16.79 -3.08
N ALA A 59 -15.04 17.57 -3.83
CA ALA A 59 -15.78 18.70 -3.28
C ALA A 59 -16.77 18.29 -2.17
N LEU A 60 -17.40 17.12 -2.30
CA LEU A 60 -18.29 16.56 -1.28
C LEU A 60 -17.54 16.07 -0.06
N TYR A 61 -16.38 15.39 -0.21
CA TYR A 61 -15.51 15.01 0.90
C TYR A 61 -15.03 16.25 1.67
N GLN A 62 -14.60 17.30 0.98
CA GLN A 62 -14.22 18.58 1.60
C GLN A 62 -15.35 19.18 2.41
N ARG A 63 -16.56 19.24 1.83
CA ARG A 63 -17.75 19.74 2.52
C ARG A 63 -18.10 18.90 3.74
N ALA A 64 -18.03 17.57 3.63
CA ALA A 64 -18.27 16.67 4.75
C ALA A 64 -17.25 16.88 5.89
N ALA A 65 -15.97 17.04 5.54
CA ALA A 65 -14.90 17.27 6.50
C ALA A 65 -15.01 18.66 7.21
N ALA A 66 -15.56 19.65 6.54
CA ALA A 66 -15.77 21.00 7.10
C ALA A 66 -16.98 21.10 8.03
N MET A 67 -17.80 20.05 8.16
CA MET A 67 -19.00 20.09 9.00
C MET A 67 -18.64 19.99 10.49
N PRO A 68 -19.38 20.67 11.39
CA PRO A 68 -19.15 20.60 12.83
C PRO A 68 -19.28 19.18 13.40
N ASP A 69 -20.16 18.36 12.80
CA ASP A 69 -20.42 16.97 13.16
C ASP A 69 -19.48 15.97 12.45
N ALA A 70 -18.46 16.46 11.73
CA ALA A 70 -17.52 15.62 11.01
C ALA A 70 -16.77 14.67 11.97
N LYS A 71 -16.92 13.35 11.71
CA LYS A 71 -16.17 12.32 12.40
C LYS A 71 -14.74 12.20 11.84
N PRO A 72 -13.79 11.61 12.59
CA PRO A 72 -12.44 11.35 12.08
C PRO A 72 -12.43 10.67 10.70
N SER A 73 -13.34 9.71 10.48
CA SER A 73 -13.46 9.01 9.20
C SER A 73 -13.79 9.92 8.02
N ALA A 74 -14.58 10.99 8.22
CA ALA A 74 -14.87 11.98 7.17
C ALA A 74 -13.61 12.76 6.79
N LEU A 75 -12.80 13.13 7.78
CA LEU A 75 -11.52 13.82 7.57
C LEU A 75 -10.49 12.92 6.88
N VAL A 76 -10.45 11.62 7.24
CA VAL A 76 -9.60 10.64 6.56
C VAL A 76 -10.01 10.51 5.09
N LYS A 77 -11.29 10.39 4.78
CA LYS A 77 -11.81 10.33 3.40
C LYS A 77 -11.46 11.57 2.58
N ALA A 78 -11.59 12.76 3.16
CA ALA A 78 -11.16 14.00 2.52
C ALA A 78 -9.64 13.98 2.23
N GLY A 79 -8.83 13.52 3.19
CA GLY A 79 -7.39 13.36 3.02
C GLY A 79 -7.04 12.38 1.89
N GLU A 80 -7.72 11.23 1.82
CA GLU A 80 -7.56 10.26 0.72
C GLU A 80 -7.92 10.88 -0.64
N ALA A 81 -9.01 11.65 -0.72
CA ALA A 81 -9.41 12.35 -1.94
C ALA A 81 -8.38 13.39 -2.37
N TYR A 82 -7.83 14.16 -1.43
CA TYR A 82 -6.74 15.10 -1.70
C TYR A 82 -5.48 14.39 -2.22
N MET A 83 -5.10 13.24 -1.61
CA MET A 83 -3.95 12.45 -2.09
C MET A 83 -4.14 11.99 -3.53
N ARG A 84 -5.33 11.44 -3.86
CA ARG A 84 -5.65 11.01 -5.24
C ARG A 84 -5.60 12.16 -6.25
N ALA A 85 -5.99 13.35 -5.84
CA ALA A 85 -5.98 14.54 -6.67
C ALA A 85 -4.61 15.25 -6.75
N GLY A 86 -3.57 14.75 -6.04
CA GLY A 86 -2.23 15.34 -6.05
C GLY A 86 -2.07 16.56 -5.15
N TYR A 87 -2.89 16.69 -4.10
CA TYR A 87 -2.84 17.77 -3.11
C TYR A 87 -2.34 17.27 -1.74
N PRO A 88 -1.06 16.84 -1.62
CA PRO A 88 -0.55 16.22 -0.39
C PRO A 88 -0.53 17.17 0.81
N THR A 89 -0.37 18.47 0.60
CA THR A 89 -0.41 19.47 1.68
C THR A 89 -1.80 19.56 2.32
N GLU A 90 -2.85 19.57 1.52
CA GLU A 90 -4.24 19.58 1.96
C GLU A 90 -4.62 18.26 2.61
N ALA A 91 -4.13 17.16 2.05
CA ALA A 91 -4.29 15.84 2.64
C ALA A 91 -3.69 15.76 4.05
N ALA A 92 -2.46 16.27 4.22
CA ALA A 92 -1.81 16.30 5.54
C ALA A 92 -2.63 17.08 6.57
N LYS A 93 -3.21 18.22 6.21
CA LYS A 93 -4.10 19.00 7.10
C LYS A 93 -5.35 18.22 7.48
N ALA A 94 -5.98 17.51 6.52
CA ALA A 94 -7.16 16.70 6.78
C ALA A 94 -6.84 15.53 7.73
N TYR A 95 -5.73 14.83 7.53
CA TYR A 95 -5.29 13.74 8.42
C TYR A 95 -4.91 14.26 9.81
N GLN A 96 -4.24 15.42 9.92
CA GLN A 96 -3.96 16.05 11.22
C GLN A 96 -5.24 16.39 11.97
N ALA A 97 -6.26 16.92 11.27
CA ALA A 97 -7.56 17.20 11.87
C ALA A 97 -8.28 15.91 12.32
N ALA A 98 -8.11 14.78 11.59
CA ALA A 98 -8.61 13.48 12.02
C ALA A 98 -7.91 13.01 13.30
N LEU A 99 -6.58 13.10 13.36
CA LEU A 99 -5.77 12.73 14.53
C LEU A 99 -6.03 13.62 15.76
N ALA A 100 -6.38 14.89 15.55
CA ALA A 100 -6.81 15.76 16.66
C ALA A 100 -8.09 15.26 17.35
N LYS A 101 -8.96 14.53 16.62
CA LYS A 101 -10.19 13.93 17.16
C LYS A 101 -10.00 12.46 17.58
N ALA A 102 -9.09 11.73 16.94
CA ALA A 102 -8.77 10.33 17.19
C ALA A 102 -7.25 10.11 17.08
N PRO A 103 -6.50 10.36 18.17
CA PRO A 103 -5.03 10.31 18.14
C PRO A 103 -4.44 8.95 17.76
N ASP A 104 -5.17 7.85 18.01
CA ASP A 104 -4.72 6.49 17.75
C ASP A 104 -5.25 5.92 16.40
N ASP A 105 -5.82 6.77 15.54
CA ASP A 105 -6.32 6.34 14.24
C ASP A 105 -5.14 5.99 13.31
N GLY A 106 -4.86 4.69 13.18
CA GLY A 106 -3.77 4.18 12.35
C GLY A 106 -3.91 4.54 10.86
N GLN A 107 -5.13 4.66 10.33
CA GLN A 107 -5.36 5.04 8.93
C GLN A 107 -5.03 6.54 8.73
N ALA A 108 -5.46 7.39 9.65
CA ALA A 108 -5.09 8.81 9.62
C ALA A 108 -3.58 9.00 9.73
N MET A 109 -2.90 8.26 10.63
CA MET A 109 -1.43 8.29 10.74
C MET A 109 -0.75 7.82 9.46
N LEU A 110 -1.25 6.73 8.85
CA LEU A 110 -0.73 6.19 7.60
C LEU A 110 -0.87 7.19 6.46
N GLY A 111 -2.05 7.83 6.36
CA GLY A 111 -2.33 8.87 5.39
C GLY A 111 -1.44 10.11 5.59
N LEU A 112 -1.31 10.58 6.83
CA LEU A 112 -0.43 11.71 7.17
C LEU A 112 1.03 11.43 6.79
N GLY A 113 1.55 10.24 7.17
CA GLY A 113 2.90 9.85 6.83
C GLY A 113 3.14 9.82 5.32
N SER A 114 2.18 9.28 4.55
CA SER A 114 2.26 9.28 3.09
C SER A 114 2.26 10.69 2.50
N ALA A 115 1.38 11.57 2.99
CA ALA A 115 1.31 12.96 2.56
C ALA A 115 2.61 13.74 2.87
N MET A 116 3.22 13.51 4.04
CA MET A 116 4.51 14.09 4.40
C MET A 116 5.64 13.61 3.48
N MET A 117 5.64 12.32 3.09
CA MET A 117 6.59 11.81 2.11
C MET A 117 6.49 12.54 0.77
N GLU A 118 5.28 12.77 0.26
CA GLU A 118 5.05 13.48 -1.00
C GLU A 118 5.39 14.97 -0.92
N THR A 119 5.24 15.61 0.23
CA THR A 119 5.69 16.99 0.43
C THR A 119 7.19 17.13 0.65
N GLY A 120 7.92 16.00 0.74
CA GLY A 120 9.37 15.96 0.91
C GLY A 120 9.85 15.96 2.36
N ASP A 121 8.95 15.94 3.36
CA ASP A 121 9.31 15.77 4.76
C ASP A 121 9.49 14.28 5.08
N ILE A 122 10.59 13.73 4.57
CA ILE A 122 10.90 12.31 4.62
C ILE A 122 10.98 11.81 6.07
N ASP A 123 11.63 12.56 6.95
CA ASP A 123 11.86 12.14 8.34
C ASP A 123 10.57 12.11 9.16
N ALA A 124 9.71 13.12 9.02
CA ALA A 124 8.42 13.13 9.69
C ALA A 124 7.47 12.07 9.10
N GLY A 125 7.44 11.93 7.76
CA GLY A 125 6.67 10.91 7.09
C GLY A 125 7.05 9.50 7.54
N MET A 126 8.34 9.19 7.57
CA MET A 126 8.86 7.90 8.05
C MET A 126 8.46 7.62 9.50
N ARG A 127 8.58 8.61 10.41
CA ARG A 127 8.16 8.43 11.82
C ARG A 127 6.66 8.15 11.94
N ALA A 128 5.83 8.88 11.21
CA ALA A 128 4.38 8.64 11.20
C ALA A 128 4.04 7.25 10.65
N LEU A 129 4.66 6.83 9.54
CA LEU A 129 4.48 5.51 8.97
C LEU A 129 4.97 4.38 9.89
N ALA A 130 6.06 4.61 10.65
CA ALA A 130 6.58 3.64 11.61
C ALA A 130 5.60 3.39 12.78
N GLN A 131 4.86 4.41 13.19
CA GLN A 131 3.79 4.27 14.18
C GLN A 131 2.54 3.63 13.57
N ALA A 132 2.16 4.03 12.36
CA ALA A 132 0.95 3.57 11.69
C ALA A 132 1.02 2.09 11.25
N ALA A 133 2.15 1.64 10.70
CA ALA A 133 2.23 0.33 10.07
C ALA A 133 1.85 -0.84 10.99
N PRO A 134 2.30 -0.93 12.26
CA PRO A 134 1.86 -1.99 13.16
C PRO A 134 0.40 -1.86 13.60
N LEU A 135 -0.17 -0.66 13.65
CA LEU A 135 -1.58 -0.44 14.01
C LEU A 135 -2.50 -0.91 12.88
N VAL A 136 -2.16 -0.55 11.64
CA VAL A 136 -2.94 -0.94 10.45
C VAL A 136 -2.69 -2.40 10.06
N ASN A 137 -1.48 -2.89 10.24
CA ASN A 137 -1.02 -4.28 10.02
C ASN A 137 -1.42 -4.86 8.66
N THR A 138 -1.19 -4.11 7.59
CA THR A 138 -1.41 -4.54 6.20
C THR A 138 -0.09 -4.53 5.40
N SER A 139 -0.04 -5.33 4.33
CA SER A 139 1.11 -5.34 3.41
C SER A 139 1.39 -3.95 2.84
N SER A 140 0.35 -3.20 2.46
CA SER A 140 0.46 -1.84 1.96
C SER A 140 1.05 -0.88 2.99
N ALA A 141 0.66 -0.97 4.28
CA ALA A 141 1.20 -0.12 5.33
C ALA A 141 2.70 -0.37 5.55
N TYR A 142 3.11 -1.64 5.63
CA TYR A 142 4.53 -1.99 5.71
C TYR A 142 5.30 -1.63 4.43
N ASN A 143 4.70 -1.76 3.25
CA ASN A 143 5.33 -1.33 2.00
C ASN A 143 5.62 0.17 2.01
N ARG A 144 4.65 1.02 2.41
CA ARG A 144 4.84 2.47 2.54
C ARG A 144 5.95 2.82 3.54
N LEU A 145 5.99 2.14 4.69
CA LEU A 145 7.08 2.32 5.66
C LEU A 145 8.44 1.93 5.06
N GLY A 146 8.54 0.79 4.38
CA GLY A 146 9.79 0.34 3.74
C GLY A 146 10.27 1.32 2.67
N VAL A 147 9.37 1.90 1.88
CA VAL A 147 9.69 2.96 0.92
C VAL A 147 10.22 4.20 1.63
N ALA A 148 9.56 4.65 2.70
CA ALA A 148 10.02 5.81 3.49
C ALA A 148 11.41 5.59 4.10
N GLN A 149 11.66 4.41 4.68
CA GLN A 149 12.96 4.02 5.20
C GLN A 149 14.04 4.01 4.10
N THR A 150 13.68 3.54 2.90
CA THR A 150 14.59 3.58 1.74
C THR A 150 14.99 5.01 1.39
N PHE A 151 14.03 5.95 1.34
CA PHE A 151 14.30 7.36 1.07
C PHE A 151 15.10 8.05 2.19
N ALA A 152 14.91 7.62 3.43
CA ALA A 152 15.73 8.07 4.57
C ALA A 152 17.14 7.47 4.56
N GLY A 153 17.46 6.55 3.65
CA GLY A 153 18.74 5.85 3.55
C GLY A 153 18.88 4.66 4.51
N GLN A 154 17.82 4.28 5.21
CA GLN A 154 17.74 3.15 6.14
C GLN A 154 17.39 1.85 5.38
N THR A 155 18.26 1.45 4.47
CA THR A 155 17.96 0.37 3.50
C THR A 155 17.92 -1.02 4.11
N SER A 156 18.68 -1.29 5.16
CA SER A 156 18.64 -2.57 5.89
C SER A 156 17.30 -2.73 6.64
N GLU A 157 16.85 -1.66 7.32
CA GLU A 157 15.55 -1.63 7.99
C GLU A 157 14.41 -1.74 6.98
N ALA A 158 14.54 -1.08 5.82
CA ALA A 158 13.58 -1.18 4.73
C ALA A 158 13.42 -2.63 4.25
N GLN A 159 14.53 -3.38 4.03
CA GLN A 159 14.48 -4.78 3.63
C GLN A 159 13.76 -5.65 4.68
N ALA A 160 14.02 -5.42 5.98
CA ALA A 160 13.32 -6.11 7.06
C ALA A 160 11.81 -5.78 7.06
N THR A 161 11.46 -4.53 6.77
CA THR A 161 10.07 -4.07 6.69
C THR A 161 9.34 -4.63 5.47
N PHE A 162 9.97 -4.64 4.28
CA PHE A 162 9.43 -5.31 3.09
C PHE A 162 9.25 -6.81 3.31
N THR A 163 10.13 -7.45 4.07
CA THR A 163 9.96 -8.86 4.44
C THR A 163 8.69 -9.08 5.27
N LYS A 164 8.32 -8.15 6.17
CA LYS A 164 7.03 -8.19 6.88
C LYS A 164 5.85 -8.01 5.91
N ALA A 165 5.97 -7.07 4.98
CA ALA A 165 4.94 -6.84 3.96
C ALA A 165 4.72 -8.09 3.09
N LEU A 166 5.80 -8.74 2.64
CA LEU A 166 5.74 -9.98 1.83
C LEU A 166 5.18 -11.18 2.60
N LYS A 167 5.32 -11.23 3.93
CA LYS A 167 4.63 -12.26 4.73
C LYS A 167 3.10 -12.11 4.70
N LEU A 168 2.60 -10.88 4.57
CA LEU A 168 1.17 -10.59 4.46
C LEU A 168 0.65 -10.69 3.02
N ALA A 169 1.50 -10.43 2.02
CA ALA A 169 1.18 -10.53 0.59
C ALA A 169 2.33 -11.21 -0.16
N PRO A 170 2.45 -12.54 -0.10
CA PRO A 170 3.50 -13.27 -0.80
C PRO A 170 3.41 -13.09 -2.32
N GLY A 171 4.54 -12.76 -2.95
CA GLY A 171 4.63 -12.61 -4.39
C GLY A 171 4.07 -11.29 -4.95
N ASP A 172 3.78 -10.32 -4.10
CA ASP A 172 3.43 -8.96 -4.52
C ASP A 172 4.63 -8.31 -5.21
N LEU A 173 4.48 -8.05 -6.51
CA LEU A 173 5.57 -7.54 -7.35
C LEU A 173 5.98 -6.09 -7.02
N ASP A 174 5.06 -5.27 -6.51
CA ASP A 174 5.39 -3.91 -6.07
C ASP A 174 6.33 -3.96 -4.86
N ILE A 175 6.01 -4.82 -3.88
CA ILE A 175 6.83 -4.99 -2.68
C ILE A 175 8.18 -5.62 -3.02
N GLU A 176 8.19 -6.66 -3.86
CA GLU A 176 9.44 -7.30 -4.32
C GLU A 176 10.33 -6.31 -5.08
N THR A 177 9.73 -5.46 -5.92
CA THR A 177 10.45 -4.42 -6.66
C THR A 177 11.06 -3.39 -5.72
N ASN A 178 10.30 -2.89 -4.75
CA ASN A 178 10.78 -1.93 -3.75
C ASN A 178 11.90 -2.52 -2.89
N MET A 179 11.76 -3.78 -2.46
CA MET A 179 12.79 -4.50 -1.71
C MET A 179 14.07 -4.67 -2.54
N SER A 180 13.94 -5.02 -3.82
CA SER A 180 15.07 -5.16 -4.75
C SER A 180 15.82 -3.84 -4.94
N LEU A 181 15.09 -2.72 -5.10
CA LEU A 181 15.67 -1.38 -5.19
C LEU A 181 16.40 -0.96 -3.91
N ALA A 182 15.79 -1.16 -2.74
CA ALA A 182 16.41 -0.87 -1.45
C ALA A 182 17.70 -1.65 -1.25
N ALA A 183 17.70 -2.96 -1.56
CA ALA A 183 18.87 -3.80 -1.50
C ALA A 183 19.97 -3.36 -2.48
N ALA A 184 19.59 -2.96 -3.70
CA ALA A 184 20.55 -2.47 -4.70
C ALA A 184 21.18 -1.12 -4.32
N LEU A 185 20.44 -0.22 -3.66
CA LEU A 185 20.98 1.04 -3.14
C LEU A 185 22.06 0.83 -2.06
N GLU A 186 21.91 -0.21 -1.26
CA GLU A 186 22.89 -0.64 -0.26
C GLU A 186 24.08 -1.38 -0.88
N GLY A 187 23.91 -1.93 -2.08
CA GLY A 187 24.90 -2.80 -2.73
C GLY A 187 24.73 -4.29 -2.39
N ASN A 188 23.61 -4.66 -1.74
CA ASN A 188 23.28 -6.05 -1.40
C ASN A 188 22.82 -6.82 -2.64
N ALA A 189 23.79 -7.27 -3.44
CA ALA A 189 23.51 -8.02 -4.67
C ALA A 189 22.84 -9.38 -4.42
N ALA A 190 23.10 -10.00 -3.28
CA ALA A 190 22.55 -11.32 -2.92
C ALA A 190 21.03 -11.27 -2.78
N THR A 191 20.48 -10.17 -2.29
CA THR A 191 19.02 -9.95 -2.19
C THR A 191 18.46 -9.34 -3.47
N ALA A 192 19.13 -8.36 -4.06
CA ALA A 192 18.58 -7.56 -5.15
C ALA A 192 18.50 -8.33 -6.49
N LEU A 193 19.56 -9.07 -6.87
CA LEU A 193 19.63 -9.70 -8.20
C LEU A 193 18.58 -10.81 -8.41
N PRO A 194 18.36 -11.75 -7.46
CA PRO A 194 17.33 -12.78 -7.64
C PRO A 194 15.93 -12.19 -7.81
N LEU A 195 15.61 -11.12 -7.06
CA LEU A 195 14.32 -10.42 -7.19
C LEU A 195 14.21 -9.72 -8.55
N ALA A 196 15.23 -8.97 -8.97
CA ALA A 196 15.24 -8.30 -10.28
C ALA A 196 15.13 -9.29 -11.45
N GLN A 197 15.80 -10.44 -11.37
CA GLN A 197 15.68 -11.52 -12.37
C GLN A 197 14.27 -12.08 -12.42
N LYS A 198 13.69 -12.41 -11.24
CA LYS A 198 12.31 -12.89 -11.12
C LYS A 198 11.32 -11.90 -11.75
N ILE A 199 11.43 -10.61 -11.39
CA ILE A 199 10.57 -9.53 -11.89
C ILE A 199 10.71 -9.37 -13.41
N SER A 200 11.93 -9.40 -13.94
CA SER A 200 12.20 -9.28 -15.37
C SER A 200 11.55 -10.41 -16.19
N ALA A 201 11.50 -11.63 -15.63
CA ALA A 201 10.95 -12.82 -16.28
C ALA A 201 9.44 -12.98 -16.05
N ALA A 202 8.85 -12.31 -15.06
CA ALA A 202 7.45 -12.50 -14.72
C ALA A 202 6.52 -12.00 -15.81
N SER A 203 5.60 -12.86 -16.26
CA SER A 203 4.63 -12.56 -17.32
C SER A 203 3.58 -11.52 -16.88
N ASN A 204 3.25 -11.48 -15.58
CA ASN A 204 2.33 -10.54 -14.97
C ASN A 204 3.00 -9.23 -14.50
N ALA A 205 4.33 -9.11 -14.67
CA ALA A 205 5.03 -7.86 -14.33
C ALA A 205 4.67 -6.75 -15.32
N GLN A 206 4.22 -5.63 -14.80
CA GLN A 206 3.96 -4.42 -15.58
C GLN A 206 5.28 -3.77 -16.02
N LEU A 207 5.23 -2.87 -17.00
CA LEU A 207 6.44 -2.23 -17.54
C LEU A 207 7.24 -1.47 -16.49
N HIS A 208 6.58 -0.86 -15.51
CA HIS A 208 7.30 -0.15 -14.44
C HIS A 208 8.11 -1.09 -13.56
N HIS A 209 7.61 -2.30 -13.22
CA HIS A 209 8.38 -3.31 -12.50
C HIS A 209 9.64 -3.70 -13.28
N LYS A 210 9.49 -3.94 -14.58
CA LYS A 210 10.60 -4.32 -15.46
C LYS A 210 11.63 -3.20 -15.62
N ARG A 211 11.18 -1.94 -15.73
CA ARG A 211 12.06 -0.75 -15.72
C ARG A 211 12.87 -0.67 -14.43
N ASN A 212 12.21 -0.86 -13.29
CA ASN A 212 12.86 -0.87 -11.98
C ASN A 212 13.88 -2.01 -11.84
N ALA A 213 13.58 -3.20 -12.37
CA ALA A 213 14.55 -4.29 -12.41
C ALA A 213 15.80 -3.92 -13.23
N VAL A 214 15.66 -3.25 -14.37
CA VAL A 214 16.81 -2.73 -15.15
C VAL A 214 17.63 -1.75 -14.32
N VAL A 215 16.98 -0.86 -13.57
CA VAL A 215 17.67 0.08 -12.66
C VAL A 215 18.47 -0.68 -11.59
N VAL A 216 17.92 -1.75 -11.01
CA VAL A 216 18.63 -2.61 -10.05
C VAL A 216 19.91 -3.19 -10.64
N PHE A 217 19.85 -3.77 -11.85
CA PHE A 217 21.06 -4.26 -12.54
C PHE A 217 22.11 -3.14 -12.74
N GLY A 218 21.66 -1.95 -13.13
CA GLY A 218 22.52 -0.80 -13.32
C GLY A 218 23.18 -0.29 -12.03
N LEU A 219 22.41 -0.24 -10.92
CA LEU A 219 22.90 0.12 -9.59
C LEU A 219 24.00 -0.83 -9.10
N LEU A 220 23.88 -2.12 -9.41
CA LEU A 220 24.85 -3.15 -9.03
C LEU A 220 25.98 -3.35 -10.05
N GLY A 221 25.98 -2.60 -11.16
CA GLY A 221 27.01 -2.71 -12.20
C GLY A 221 26.87 -3.94 -13.09
N GLN A 222 25.70 -4.58 -13.12
CA GLN A 222 25.41 -5.80 -13.87
C GLN A 222 24.72 -5.51 -15.22
N ALA A 223 25.14 -4.42 -15.89
CA ALA A 223 24.53 -3.95 -17.13
C ALA A 223 24.54 -5.00 -18.25
N ASP A 224 25.61 -5.80 -18.33
CA ASP A 224 25.79 -6.79 -19.38
C ASP A 224 24.75 -7.94 -19.27
N GLN A 225 24.35 -8.30 -18.05
CA GLN A 225 23.33 -9.32 -17.85
C GLN A 225 21.97 -8.92 -18.46
N VAL A 226 21.53 -7.67 -18.20
CA VAL A 226 20.27 -7.18 -18.73
C VAL A 226 20.33 -6.87 -20.22
N LYS A 227 21.48 -6.51 -20.74
CA LYS A 227 21.70 -6.33 -22.20
C LYS A 227 21.68 -7.65 -22.97
N ALA A 228 22.20 -8.72 -22.37
CA ALA A 228 22.16 -10.06 -22.95
C ALA A 228 20.74 -10.66 -23.00
N SER A 229 19.89 -10.29 -22.02
CA SER A 229 18.50 -10.74 -21.94
C SER A 229 17.60 -9.61 -21.49
N PRO A 230 17.22 -8.67 -22.37
CA PRO A 230 16.38 -7.53 -22.01
C PRO A 230 14.96 -7.99 -21.60
N PRO A 231 14.35 -7.36 -20.60
CA PRO A 231 12.98 -7.66 -20.22
C PRO A 231 12.01 -7.42 -21.38
N ILE A 232 11.09 -8.35 -21.60
CA ILE A 232 10.08 -8.25 -22.67
C ILE A 232 9.24 -6.99 -22.47
N GLY A 233 9.08 -6.22 -23.55
CA GLY A 233 8.31 -4.97 -23.57
C GLY A 233 9.14 -3.70 -23.40
N LEU A 234 10.47 -3.81 -23.15
CA LEU A 234 11.38 -2.68 -23.16
C LEU A 234 12.22 -2.65 -24.43
N THR A 235 12.39 -1.48 -25.01
CA THR A 235 13.30 -1.26 -26.15
C THR A 235 14.75 -1.17 -25.67
N THR A 236 15.70 -1.49 -26.55
CA THR A 236 17.15 -1.34 -26.25
C THR A 236 17.49 0.09 -25.80
N LYS A 237 16.89 1.12 -26.43
CA LYS A 237 17.09 2.53 -26.07
C LYS A 237 16.60 2.83 -24.65
N GLU A 238 15.45 2.29 -24.23
CA GLU A 238 14.95 2.43 -22.86
C GLU A 238 15.90 1.78 -21.86
N VAL A 239 16.34 0.54 -22.13
CA VAL A 239 17.30 -0.18 -21.30
C VAL A 239 18.59 0.61 -21.15
N ASP A 240 19.19 1.10 -22.24
CA ASP A 240 20.42 1.91 -22.19
C ASP A 240 20.24 3.21 -21.39
N THR A 241 19.08 3.86 -21.55
CA THR A 241 18.75 5.09 -20.81
C THR A 241 18.66 4.81 -19.31
N LEU A 242 17.96 3.76 -18.91
CA LEU A 242 17.81 3.36 -17.50
C LEU A 242 19.15 2.97 -16.86
N LEU A 243 19.97 2.22 -17.60
CA LEU A 243 21.32 1.85 -17.17
C LEU A 243 22.25 3.08 -17.00
N ALA A 244 22.15 4.06 -17.89
CA ALA A 244 22.91 5.31 -17.78
C ALA A 244 22.48 6.11 -16.52
N ARG A 245 21.17 6.21 -16.26
CA ARG A 245 20.62 6.83 -15.05
C ARG A 245 21.06 6.09 -13.78
N ALA A 246 20.97 4.76 -13.76
CA ALA A 246 21.40 3.94 -12.63
C ALA A 246 22.90 4.13 -12.33
N ARG A 247 23.77 4.26 -13.35
CA ARG A 247 25.20 4.60 -13.15
C ARG A 247 25.37 5.95 -12.48
N SER A 248 24.61 6.96 -12.89
CA SER A 248 24.65 8.30 -12.27
C SER A 248 24.21 8.25 -10.79
N ILE A 249 23.18 7.45 -10.46
CA ILE A 249 22.75 7.24 -9.07
C ILE A 249 23.85 6.53 -8.28
N ARG A 250 24.42 5.45 -8.81
CA ARG A 250 25.49 4.68 -8.16
C ARG A 250 26.69 5.53 -7.78
N ALA A 251 26.98 6.55 -8.59
CA ALA A 251 28.09 7.48 -8.33
C ALA A 251 27.85 8.45 -7.17
N LYS A 252 26.64 8.51 -6.58
CA LYS A 252 26.36 9.35 -5.41
C LYS A 252 27.04 8.79 -4.16
N GLY A 253 27.49 9.69 -3.28
CA GLY A 253 28.33 9.32 -2.14
C GLY A 253 27.60 8.60 -0.99
N SER A 254 26.31 8.84 -0.78
CA SER A 254 25.53 8.22 0.32
C SER A 254 24.29 7.48 -0.18
N THR A 255 23.84 6.50 0.59
CA THR A 255 22.61 5.75 0.29
C THR A 255 21.39 6.67 0.22
N GLN A 256 21.28 7.65 1.11
CA GLN A 256 20.23 8.65 1.08
C GLN A 256 20.27 9.52 -0.19
N ALA A 257 21.46 9.96 -0.62
CA ALA A 257 21.62 10.70 -1.87
C ALA A 257 21.26 9.85 -3.11
N LYS A 258 21.60 8.57 -3.08
CA LYS A 258 21.19 7.60 -4.11
C LYS A 258 19.67 7.43 -4.14
N ALA A 259 19.03 7.25 -2.97
CA ALA A 259 17.59 7.07 -2.85
C ALA A 259 16.84 8.31 -3.33
N LYS A 260 17.27 9.52 -2.94
CA LYS A 260 16.70 10.78 -3.42
C LYS A 260 16.81 10.92 -4.95
N ALA A 261 17.95 10.56 -5.53
CA ALA A 261 18.14 10.59 -6.98
C ALA A 261 17.30 9.52 -7.69
N LEU A 262 17.03 8.37 -7.06
CA LEU A 262 16.12 7.33 -7.58
C LEU A 262 14.68 7.85 -7.67
N GLY A 263 14.17 8.52 -6.64
CA GLY A 263 12.81 9.08 -6.60
C GLY A 263 12.55 10.06 -7.74
N SER A 264 13.53 10.86 -8.15
CA SER A 264 13.41 11.78 -9.30
C SER A 264 13.33 11.09 -10.67
N ILE A 265 13.46 9.76 -10.73
CA ILE A 265 13.42 8.97 -11.97
C ILE A 265 12.13 8.17 -12.07
N LEU A 266 11.57 7.77 -10.92
CA LEU A 266 10.41 6.88 -10.83
C LEU A 266 9.08 7.67 -10.70
N GLY A 267 9.13 8.97 -10.40
CA GLY A 267 7.99 9.89 -10.47
C GLY A 267 7.90 10.47 -11.87
#